data_94e3ba938816416e13bc5dfe463cca58
#
_entry.id   94e3ba938816416e13bc5dfe463cca58
#
_cell.length_a   1.000
_cell.length_b   1.000
_cell.length_c   1.000
_cell.angle_alpha   90.00
_cell.angle_beta   90.00
_cell.angle_gamma   90.00
#
_symmetry.space_group_name_H-M   'P 1'
#
loop_
_entity.id
_entity.type
_entity.pdbx_description
1 polymer ?
#
loop_
_entity_poly.entity_id
_entity_poly.type
_entity_poly.pdbx_seq_one_letter_code
_entity_poly.pdbx_strand_id
1 'polypeptide(L)'
;MCSLLSVSRGGYYEWIKREPSQRKLRHEFLSKEIKRVYHQHKGRYGSPRIALQLYKEGIETNKRVVAVLMREMRLCAKGYHRRKASYGQPKPIESAVKENLLNRQFNQEIIDAIWVTDITYIPCSDGRLYLSTYIDLTTRIPRCFSIENHMRKSIVIHPLIDYKGKYPNFIHSDRGSQYRSYAFQEFLDKYGIIHSMSEPGTPVDNAVVESYHRSIKRELIYPNKHKTKAEMKVLIIDYLTDYYVNKRIHTKLNMTPREFEASLKE
;
A
#
# COMPACT_ATOMS: atom_id res chain seq x y z
N MET A 1 14.10 36.79 -41.02
CA MET A 1 13.80 36.16 -39.70
C MET A 1 15.04 36.06 -38.82
N CYS A 2 16.18 35.49 -39.28
CA CYS A 2 17.43 35.40 -38.46
C CYS A 2 17.96 36.75 -37.99
N SER A 3 17.95 37.78 -38.84
CA SER A 3 18.34 39.14 -38.47
C SER A 3 17.43 39.78 -37.42
N LEU A 4 16.12 39.51 -37.51
CA LEU A 4 15.11 40.00 -36.55
C LEU A 4 15.29 39.40 -35.16
N LEU A 5 15.79 38.12 -35.08
CA LEU A 5 16.00 37.39 -33.84
C LEU A 5 17.45 37.47 -33.37
N SER A 6 18.33 38.25 -34.03
CA SER A 6 19.75 38.41 -33.74
C SER A 6 20.51 37.08 -33.65
N VAL A 7 20.15 36.09 -34.50
CA VAL A 7 20.83 34.80 -34.59
C VAL A 7 21.54 34.65 -35.93
N SER A 8 22.73 34.01 -35.96
CA SER A 8 23.45 33.77 -37.20
C SER A 8 22.74 32.76 -38.09
N ARG A 9 22.69 32.99 -39.41
CA ARG A 9 22.07 32.06 -40.37
C ARG A 9 22.77 30.67 -40.29
N GLY A 10 24.08 30.63 -40.22
CA GLY A 10 24.87 29.39 -40.10
C GLY A 10 24.44 28.60 -38.85
N GLY A 11 24.44 29.26 -37.68
CA GLY A 11 24.03 28.63 -36.42
C GLY A 11 22.58 28.10 -36.43
N TYR A 12 21.66 28.79 -37.15
CA TYR A 12 20.31 28.30 -37.33
C TYR A 12 20.24 26.99 -38.14
N TYR A 13 20.97 26.93 -39.25
CA TYR A 13 20.97 25.74 -40.10
C TYR A 13 21.75 24.58 -39.46
N GLU A 14 22.82 24.84 -38.72
CA GLU A 14 23.50 23.82 -37.90
C GLU A 14 22.59 23.30 -36.79
N TRP A 15 21.83 24.16 -36.12
CA TRP A 15 20.89 23.76 -35.12
C TRP A 15 19.78 22.84 -35.68
N ILE A 16 19.25 23.15 -36.88
CA ILE A 16 18.25 22.31 -37.56
C ILE A 16 18.81 20.95 -37.94
N LYS A 17 20.09 20.90 -38.40
CA LYS A 17 20.74 19.67 -38.86
C LYS A 17 21.30 18.85 -37.70
N ARG A 18 21.37 19.42 -36.51
CA ARG A 18 22.01 18.76 -35.35
C ARG A 18 21.25 17.52 -34.98
N GLU A 19 21.95 16.39 -34.96
CA GLU A 19 21.40 15.15 -34.40
C GLU A 19 21.09 15.29 -32.91
N PRO A 20 20.08 14.56 -32.38
CA PRO A 20 19.76 14.57 -30.98
C PRO A 20 20.98 14.17 -30.14
N SER A 21 21.32 14.95 -29.11
CA SER A 21 22.39 14.59 -28.19
C SER A 21 22.09 13.28 -27.48
N GLN A 22 23.10 12.55 -27.04
CA GLN A 22 23.00 11.31 -26.26
C GLN A 22 22.09 11.50 -25.03
N ARG A 23 22.18 12.67 -24.39
CA ARG A 23 21.29 13.04 -23.27
C ARG A 23 19.83 13.11 -23.71
N LYS A 24 19.52 13.68 -24.87
CA LYS A 24 18.15 13.78 -25.40
C LYS A 24 17.61 12.39 -25.74
N LEU A 25 18.39 11.56 -26.41
CA LEU A 25 18.02 10.18 -26.74
C LEU A 25 17.76 9.37 -25.47
N ARG A 26 18.61 9.49 -24.45
CA ARG A 26 18.40 8.85 -23.16
C ARG A 26 17.12 9.35 -22.45
N HIS A 27 16.83 10.64 -22.48
CA HIS A 27 15.60 11.22 -21.93
C HIS A 27 14.35 10.68 -22.63
N GLU A 28 14.37 10.59 -23.97
CA GLU A 28 13.27 10.05 -24.75
C GLU A 28 13.04 8.56 -24.42
N PHE A 29 14.12 7.77 -24.35
CA PHE A 29 14.06 6.37 -23.94
C PHE A 29 13.47 6.23 -22.53
N LEU A 30 14.01 6.93 -21.53
CA LEU A 30 13.50 6.87 -20.16
C LEU A 30 12.06 7.33 -20.06
N SER A 31 11.66 8.33 -20.83
CA SER A 31 10.26 8.81 -20.84
C SER A 31 9.29 7.75 -21.34
N LYS A 32 9.66 6.97 -22.37
CA LYS A 32 8.86 5.83 -22.84
C LYS A 32 8.72 4.76 -21.76
N GLU A 33 9.83 4.37 -21.14
CA GLU A 33 9.84 3.33 -20.11
C GLU A 33 9.09 3.76 -18.84
N ILE A 34 9.22 5.01 -18.42
CA ILE A 34 8.45 5.57 -17.30
C ILE A 34 6.94 5.52 -17.60
N LYS A 35 6.50 5.90 -18.82
CA LYS A 35 5.10 5.78 -19.23
C LYS A 35 4.63 4.34 -19.21
N ARG A 36 5.41 3.40 -19.73
CA ARG A 36 5.10 1.97 -19.73
C ARG A 36 4.84 1.47 -18.30
N VAL A 37 5.79 1.67 -17.41
CA VAL A 37 5.67 1.24 -16.00
C VAL A 37 4.49 1.94 -15.30
N TYR A 38 4.29 3.24 -15.54
CA TYR A 38 3.18 4.00 -14.96
C TYR A 38 1.82 3.41 -15.36
N HIS A 39 1.63 3.09 -16.64
CA HIS A 39 0.37 2.49 -17.13
C HIS A 39 0.20 1.03 -16.70
N GLN A 40 1.28 0.24 -16.70
CA GLN A 40 1.29 -1.14 -16.20
C GLN A 40 0.74 -1.22 -14.77
N HIS A 41 1.11 -0.28 -13.91
CA HIS A 41 0.63 -0.17 -12.53
C HIS A 41 -0.61 0.73 -12.38
N LYS A 42 -1.34 0.98 -13.49
CA LYS A 42 -2.60 1.76 -13.49
C LYS A 42 -2.47 3.15 -12.83
N GLY A 43 -1.30 3.79 -12.95
CA GLY A 43 -1.00 5.09 -12.34
C GLY A 43 -0.80 5.08 -10.82
N ARG A 44 -0.59 3.93 -10.20
CA ARG A 44 -0.39 3.81 -8.75
C ARG A 44 1.05 4.11 -8.29
N TYR A 45 2.02 4.02 -9.21
CA TYR A 45 3.43 4.24 -8.91
C TYR A 45 3.83 5.70 -9.04
N GLY A 46 4.55 6.20 -8.04
CA GLY A 46 5.31 7.46 -8.12
C GLY A 46 6.78 7.20 -8.43
N SER A 47 7.56 8.27 -8.56
CA SER A 47 8.96 8.19 -8.96
C SER A 47 9.84 7.19 -8.19
N PRO A 48 9.68 6.97 -6.86
CA PRO A 48 10.53 5.99 -6.19
C PRO A 48 10.30 4.55 -6.66
N ARG A 49 9.01 4.15 -6.85
CA ARG A 49 8.70 2.79 -7.30
C ARG A 49 8.96 2.58 -8.78
N ILE A 50 8.74 3.61 -9.61
CA ILE A 50 9.09 3.54 -11.03
C ILE A 50 10.61 3.38 -11.18
N ALA A 51 11.41 4.16 -10.46
CA ALA A 51 12.86 4.04 -10.51
C ALA A 51 13.34 2.65 -10.06
N LEU A 52 12.74 2.10 -9.01
CA LEU A 52 13.07 0.77 -8.52
C LEU A 52 12.66 -0.34 -9.50
N GLN A 53 11.49 -0.20 -10.14
CA GLN A 53 11.05 -1.13 -11.18
C GLN A 53 11.98 -1.14 -12.38
N LEU A 54 12.35 0.06 -12.87
CA LEU A 54 13.28 0.20 -13.99
C LEU A 54 14.66 -0.38 -13.65
N TYR A 55 15.15 -0.15 -12.43
CA TYR A 55 16.42 -0.74 -11.96
C TYR A 55 16.37 -2.29 -11.96
N LYS A 56 15.27 -2.89 -11.50
CA LYS A 56 15.06 -4.35 -11.56
C LYS A 56 15.05 -4.90 -13.00
N GLU A 57 14.64 -4.09 -13.96
CA GLU A 57 14.62 -4.40 -15.39
C GLU A 57 15.96 -4.09 -16.08
N GLY A 58 17.02 -3.76 -15.34
CA GLY A 58 18.35 -3.45 -15.87
C GLY A 58 18.50 -2.03 -16.43
N ILE A 59 17.51 -1.16 -16.22
CA ILE A 59 17.54 0.24 -16.69
C ILE A 59 18.02 1.14 -15.56
N GLU A 60 19.28 1.54 -15.61
CA GLU A 60 19.86 2.44 -14.62
C GLU A 60 19.23 3.82 -14.65
N THR A 61 18.58 4.19 -13.54
CA THR A 61 18.01 5.51 -13.32
C THR A 61 17.84 5.76 -11.81
N ASN A 62 17.49 6.98 -11.45
CA ASN A 62 17.23 7.33 -10.05
C ASN A 62 15.90 8.06 -9.88
N LYS A 63 15.40 8.08 -8.64
CA LYS A 63 14.11 8.70 -8.31
C LYS A 63 14.01 10.18 -8.68
N ARG A 64 15.14 10.92 -8.72
CA ARG A 64 15.15 12.36 -9.04
C ARG A 64 14.92 12.56 -10.55
N VAL A 65 15.64 11.82 -11.39
CA VAL A 65 15.46 11.85 -12.85
C VAL A 65 14.03 11.45 -13.22
N VAL A 66 13.55 10.33 -12.66
CA VAL A 66 12.17 9.88 -12.89
C VAL A 66 11.14 10.93 -12.44
N ALA A 67 11.36 11.62 -11.31
CA ALA A 67 10.45 12.66 -10.84
C ALA A 67 10.40 13.89 -11.78
N VAL A 68 11.53 14.28 -12.36
CA VAL A 68 11.61 15.37 -13.36
C VAL A 68 10.83 14.97 -14.60
N LEU A 69 11.13 13.81 -15.19
CA LEU A 69 10.48 13.32 -16.41
C LEU A 69 8.97 13.10 -16.21
N MET A 70 8.55 12.56 -15.05
CA MET A 70 7.12 12.46 -14.72
C MET A 70 6.43 13.82 -14.70
N ARG A 71 7.10 14.86 -14.16
CA ARG A 71 6.55 16.23 -14.12
C ARG A 71 6.42 16.82 -15.53
N GLU A 72 7.44 16.66 -16.37
CA GLU A 72 7.42 17.10 -17.79
C GLU A 72 6.27 16.42 -18.56
N MET A 73 6.06 15.13 -18.31
CA MET A 73 4.97 14.35 -18.92
C MET A 73 3.61 14.56 -18.24
N ARG A 74 3.50 15.41 -17.20
CA ARG A 74 2.29 15.64 -16.39
C ARG A 74 1.74 14.35 -15.76
N LEU A 75 2.60 13.39 -15.43
CA LEU A 75 2.22 12.16 -14.76
C LEU A 75 2.26 12.34 -13.25
N CYS A 76 1.17 11.97 -12.57
CA CYS A 76 1.05 12.03 -11.11
C CYS A 76 0.50 10.72 -10.57
N ALA A 77 1.10 10.20 -9.50
CA ALA A 77 0.61 8.99 -8.87
C ALA A 77 -0.80 9.19 -8.28
N LYS A 78 -1.69 8.22 -8.47
CA LYS A 78 -3.04 8.24 -7.90
C LYS A 78 -2.99 8.44 -6.37
N GLY A 79 -3.89 9.28 -5.86
CA GLY A 79 -3.96 9.58 -4.41
C GLY A 79 -2.85 10.49 -3.88
N TYR A 80 -2.03 11.09 -4.74
CA TYR A 80 -1.08 12.12 -4.35
C TYR A 80 -1.80 13.46 -4.13
N HIS A 81 -2.51 13.57 -3.01
CA HIS A 81 -3.04 14.85 -2.53
C HIS A 81 -2.39 15.17 -1.17
N ARG A 82 -1.83 16.36 -1.07
CA ARG A 82 -1.30 16.88 0.21
C ARG A 82 -2.49 17.09 1.15
N ARG A 83 -2.78 16.15 2.05
CA ARG A 83 -3.76 16.36 3.12
C ARG A 83 -3.13 17.11 4.27
N LYS A 84 -3.79 18.15 4.77
CA LYS A 84 -3.53 18.71 6.11
C LYS A 84 -3.93 17.61 7.11
N ALA A 85 -3.03 17.29 8.03
CA ALA A 85 -3.31 16.35 9.10
C ALA A 85 -4.40 16.93 10.02
N SER A 86 -5.49 16.19 10.20
CA SER A 86 -6.48 16.46 11.23
C SER A 86 -6.31 15.39 12.30
N TYR A 87 -5.85 15.79 13.45
CA TYR A 87 -5.77 14.93 14.64
C TYR A 87 -7.03 15.12 15.47
N GLY A 88 -7.90 14.11 15.50
CA GLY A 88 -8.95 13.98 16.52
C GLY A 88 -8.43 13.14 17.68
N GLN A 89 -8.57 13.61 18.91
CA GLN A 89 -8.23 12.81 20.09
C GLN A 89 -9.38 11.85 20.43
N PRO A 90 -9.12 10.55 20.62
CA PRO A 90 -10.12 9.62 21.12
C PRO A 90 -10.31 9.76 22.64
N LYS A 91 -11.54 9.62 23.09
CA LYS A 91 -11.88 9.54 24.52
C LYS A 91 -11.58 8.14 25.07
N PRO A 92 -11.08 8.00 26.30
CA PRO A 92 -10.83 6.70 26.92
C PRO A 92 -12.15 6.01 27.30
N ILE A 93 -12.26 4.71 27.02
CA ILE A 93 -13.33 3.83 27.49
C ILE A 93 -12.67 2.67 28.23
N GLU A 94 -12.99 2.54 29.53
CA GLU A 94 -12.53 1.42 30.35
C GLU A 94 -13.26 0.13 30.00
N SER A 95 -12.52 -0.92 29.63
CA SER A 95 -12.96 -2.31 29.59
C SER A 95 -11.76 -3.22 29.34
N ALA A 96 -11.87 -4.52 29.55
CA ALA A 96 -10.81 -5.56 29.53
C ALA A 96 -9.73 -5.29 28.46
N VAL A 97 -8.61 -4.74 28.91
CA VAL A 97 -7.51 -4.31 28.05
C VAL A 97 -6.40 -5.34 28.19
N LYS A 98 -5.95 -5.88 27.06
CA LYS A 98 -4.72 -6.70 26.98
C LYS A 98 -3.50 -5.80 26.86
N GLU A 99 -2.36 -6.28 27.36
CA GLU A 99 -1.09 -5.55 27.28
C GLU A 99 -0.56 -5.42 25.86
N ASN A 100 0.22 -4.36 25.60
CA ASN A 100 0.90 -4.15 24.33
C ASN A 100 2.20 -4.97 24.30
N LEU A 101 2.08 -6.24 23.91
CA LEU A 101 3.22 -7.15 23.80
C LEU A 101 4.10 -6.88 22.59
N LEU A 102 3.55 -6.23 21.54
CA LEU A 102 4.30 -5.91 20.33
C LEU A 102 5.39 -4.86 20.59
N ASN A 103 5.13 -3.91 21.51
CA ASN A 103 6.05 -2.87 21.93
C ASN A 103 6.86 -2.23 20.78
N ARG A 104 6.17 -1.96 19.65
CA ARG A 104 6.74 -1.37 18.41
C ARG A 104 7.85 -2.17 17.74
N GLN A 105 8.00 -3.43 18.06
CA GLN A 105 8.96 -4.33 17.40
C GLN A 105 8.42 -4.80 16.03
N PHE A 106 8.38 -3.88 15.05
CA PHE A 106 7.82 -4.14 13.73
C PHE A 106 8.78 -4.86 12.76
N ASN A 107 10.01 -5.10 13.16
CA ASN A 107 10.98 -5.87 12.39
C ASN A 107 11.01 -7.28 12.93
N GLN A 108 10.27 -8.17 12.30
CA GLN A 108 10.22 -9.58 12.62
C GLN A 108 10.88 -10.37 11.48
N GLU A 109 11.52 -11.48 11.83
CA GLU A 109 12.21 -12.35 10.86
C GLU A 109 11.44 -13.64 10.59
N ILE A 110 10.56 -14.04 11.52
CA ILE A 110 9.81 -15.29 11.43
C ILE A 110 8.47 -15.02 10.74
N ILE A 111 8.24 -15.72 9.62
CA ILE A 111 6.98 -15.68 8.87
C ILE A 111 5.84 -16.22 9.75
N ASP A 112 4.70 -15.54 9.71
CA ASP A 112 3.49 -15.92 10.45
C ASP A 112 3.65 -16.01 11.97
N ALA A 113 4.69 -15.40 12.56
CA ALA A 113 4.81 -15.30 14.00
C ALA A 113 3.80 -14.31 14.60
N ILE A 114 3.63 -13.17 13.94
CA ILE A 114 2.81 -12.05 14.41
C ILE A 114 1.95 -11.53 13.28
N TRP A 115 0.63 -11.47 13.50
CA TRP A 115 -0.27 -10.77 12.60
C TRP A 115 -0.79 -9.49 13.24
N VAL A 116 -0.86 -8.44 12.43
CA VAL A 116 -1.50 -7.18 12.80
C VAL A 116 -2.84 -7.05 12.10
N THR A 117 -3.84 -6.52 12.79
CA THR A 117 -5.19 -6.41 12.25
C THR A 117 -5.83 -5.07 12.57
N ASP A 118 -6.70 -4.61 11.69
CA ASP A 118 -7.52 -3.42 11.87
C ASP A 118 -8.70 -3.45 10.89
N ILE A 119 -9.74 -2.67 11.20
CA ILE A 119 -10.92 -2.50 10.37
C ILE A 119 -10.89 -1.13 9.70
N THR A 120 -11.09 -1.09 8.40
CA THR A 120 -11.24 0.16 7.69
C THR A 120 -12.56 0.25 6.93
N TYR A 121 -13.14 1.45 6.86
CA TYR A 121 -14.35 1.70 6.07
C TYR A 121 -14.01 2.12 4.64
N ILE A 122 -14.89 1.75 3.72
CA ILE A 122 -14.76 1.92 2.28
C ILE A 122 -16.02 2.61 1.76
N PRO A 123 -15.93 3.89 1.35
CA PRO A 123 -17.06 4.58 0.74
C PRO A 123 -17.34 4.04 -0.66
N CYS A 124 -18.61 3.78 -0.96
CA CYS A 124 -19.15 3.38 -2.25
C CYS A 124 -20.30 4.33 -2.64
N SER A 125 -20.72 4.30 -3.92
CA SER A 125 -21.82 5.14 -4.39
C SER A 125 -23.16 4.79 -3.73
N ASP A 126 -23.35 3.52 -3.36
CA ASP A 126 -24.56 2.95 -2.73
C ASP A 126 -24.38 2.69 -1.22
N GLY A 127 -23.44 3.38 -0.56
CA GLY A 127 -23.22 3.31 0.88
C GLY A 127 -21.81 3.00 1.30
N ARG A 128 -21.60 2.09 2.26
CA ARG A 128 -20.29 1.76 2.82
C ARG A 128 -20.07 0.26 2.89
N LEU A 129 -18.81 -0.14 2.71
CA LEU A 129 -18.28 -1.45 3.08
C LEU A 129 -17.27 -1.29 4.20
N TYR A 130 -17.04 -2.37 4.89
CA TYR A 130 -16.00 -2.50 5.92
C TYR A 130 -15.06 -3.62 5.51
N LEU A 131 -13.77 -3.38 5.67
CA LEU A 131 -12.71 -4.34 5.38
C LEU A 131 -11.93 -4.60 6.67
N SER A 132 -11.95 -5.84 7.13
CA SER A 132 -11.03 -6.34 8.16
C SER A 132 -9.91 -7.10 7.48
N THR A 133 -8.66 -6.89 7.88
CA THR A 133 -7.50 -7.54 7.27
C THR A 133 -6.53 -7.98 8.34
N TYR A 134 -6.02 -9.20 8.22
CA TYR A 134 -4.92 -9.75 9.01
C TYR A 134 -3.66 -9.80 8.16
N ILE A 135 -2.63 -9.11 8.59
CA ILE A 135 -1.38 -8.92 7.82
C ILE A 135 -0.24 -9.54 8.61
N ASP A 136 0.50 -10.44 7.99
CA ASP A 136 1.75 -10.92 8.56
C ASP A 136 2.77 -9.79 8.69
N LEU A 137 3.25 -9.60 9.90
CA LEU A 137 4.13 -8.47 10.23
C LEU A 137 5.49 -8.58 9.56
N THR A 138 5.97 -9.76 9.23
CA THR A 138 7.24 -10.01 8.54
C THR A 138 7.13 -9.71 7.06
N THR A 139 6.29 -10.44 6.36
CA THR A 139 6.18 -10.39 4.89
C THR A 139 5.31 -9.26 4.37
N ARG A 140 4.48 -8.64 5.21
CA ARG A 140 3.46 -7.64 4.83
C ARG A 140 2.33 -8.23 3.96
N ILE A 141 2.21 -9.54 3.87
CA ILE A 141 1.17 -10.23 3.13
C ILE A 141 -0.13 -10.24 3.96
N PRO A 142 -1.27 -9.81 3.40
CA PRO A 142 -2.58 -10.06 4.01
C PRO A 142 -2.88 -11.57 3.95
N ARG A 143 -2.94 -12.22 5.09
CA ARG A 143 -3.18 -13.67 5.22
C ARG A 143 -4.66 -14.02 5.06
N CYS A 144 -5.51 -13.22 5.67
CA CYS A 144 -6.96 -13.34 5.51
C CYS A 144 -7.63 -11.98 5.68
N PHE A 145 -8.82 -11.85 5.12
CA PHE A 145 -9.62 -10.64 5.19
C PHE A 145 -11.11 -10.93 5.02
N SER A 146 -11.97 -10.01 5.47
CA SER A 146 -13.39 -10.02 5.14
C SER A 146 -13.86 -8.65 4.66
N ILE A 147 -14.89 -8.64 3.80
CA ILE A 147 -15.51 -7.43 3.27
C ILE A 147 -17.02 -7.52 3.55
N GLU A 148 -17.50 -6.71 4.48
CA GLU A 148 -18.89 -6.76 4.93
C GLU A 148 -19.62 -5.41 4.80
N ASN A 149 -20.95 -5.45 4.85
CA ASN A 149 -21.79 -4.25 4.83
C ASN A 149 -21.97 -3.63 6.23
N HIS A 150 -21.47 -4.28 7.27
CA HIS A 150 -21.62 -3.89 8.67
C HIS A 150 -20.32 -4.15 9.44
N MET A 151 -20.19 -3.53 10.60
CA MET A 151 -19.02 -3.64 11.47
C MET A 151 -19.37 -4.42 12.76
N ARG A 152 -20.01 -5.59 12.61
CA ARG A 152 -20.31 -6.51 13.72
C ARG A 152 -19.05 -7.32 14.07
N LYS A 153 -19.07 -8.00 15.23
CA LYS A 153 -17.96 -8.88 15.67
C LYS A 153 -17.57 -9.97 14.66
N SER A 154 -18.53 -10.41 13.83
CA SER A 154 -18.30 -11.39 12.75
C SER A 154 -17.20 -10.97 11.78
N ILE A 155 -17.07 -9.67 11.50
CA ILE A 155 -16.10 -9.18 10.52
C ILE A 155 -14.63 -9.51 10.87
N VAL A 156 -14.30 -9.66 12.14
CA VAL A 156 -12.97 -10.03 12.62
C VAL A 156 -12.81 -11.54 12.82
N ILE A 157 -13.90 -12.29 12.97
CA ILE A 157 -13.88 -13.73 13.25
C ILE A 157 -13.94 -14.54 11.94
N HIS A 158 -14.83 -14.18 11.01
CA HIS A 158 -15.02 -14.93 9.76
C HIS A 158 -13.71 -15.15 8.98
N PRO A 159 -12.85 -14.12 8.75
CA PRO A 159 -11.61 -14.35 8.02
C PRO A 159 -10.67 -15.36 8.70
N LEU A 160 -10.71 -15.45 10.02
CA LEU A 160 -9.91 -16.44 10.75
C LEU A 160 -10.52 -17.85 10.62
N ILE A 161 -11.85 -18.00 10.70
CA ILE A 161 -12.53 -19.30 10.51
C ILE A 161 -12.29 -19.84 9.10
N ASP A 162 -12.34 -18.99 8.09
CA ASP A 162 -12.18 -19.36 6.68
C ASP A 162 -10.71 -19.62 6.30
N TYR A 163 -9.77 -19.19 7.14
CA TYR A 163 -8.35 -19.38 6.88
C TYR A 163 -7.92 -20.84 7.04
N LYS A 164 -7.22 -21.38 6.03
CA LYS A 164 -6.80 -22.78 5.98
C LYS A 164 -5.29 -22.99 6.25
N GLY A 165 -4.55 -21.92 6.53
CA GLY A 165 -3.13 -21.99 6.81
C GLY A 165 -2.83 -22.13 8.32
N LYS A 166 -1.55 -21.97 8.66
CA LYS A 166 -1.08 -21.93 10.04
C LYS A 166 -1.40 -20.57 10.66
N TYR A 167 -1.99 -20.59 11.86
CA TYR A 167 -2.23 -19.37 12.64
C TYR A 167 -0.93 -18.80 13.23
N PRO A 168 -0.89 -17.49 13.52
CA PRO A 168 0.26 -16.84 14.14
C PRO A 168 0.37 -17.20 15.63
N ASN A 169 1.53 -16.93 16.21
CA ASN A 169 1.70 -17.06 17.67
C ASN A 169 0.90 -15.99 18.42
N PHE A 170 0.84 -14.75 17.88
CA PHE A 170 -0.06 -13.76 18.42
C PHE A 170 -0.63 -12.78 17.35
N ILE A 171 -1.75 -12.17 17.71
CA ILE A 171 -2.44 -11.16 16.92
C ILE A 171 -2.41 -9.84 17.68
N HIS A 172 -1.96 -8.76 17.00
CA HIS A 172 -2.00 -7.41 17.52
C HIS A 172 -3.12 -6.60 16.87
N SER A 173 -3.97 -5.98 17.67
CA SER A 173 -5.09 -5.15 17.21
C SER A 173 -5.14 -3.80 17.93
N ASP A 174 -6.02 -2.92 17.47
CA ASP A 174 -6.49 -1.80 18.26
C ASP A 174 -7.45 -2.26 19.39
N ARG A 175 -7.96 -1.30 20.17
CA ARG A 175 -8.96 -1.57 21.22
C ARG A 175 -10.41 -1.50 20.74
N GLY A 176 -10.66 -1.76 19.46
CA GLY A 176 -12.00 -1.80 18.90
C GLY A 176 -12.90 -2.80 19.62
N SER A 177 -14.20 -2.48 19.73
CA SER A 177 -15.18 -3.35 20.43
C SER A 177 -15.27 -4.74 19.81
N GLN A 178 -14.98 -4.89 18.52
CA GLN A 178 -14.98 -6.16 17.81
C GLN A 178 -13.89 -7.10 18.34
N TYR A 179 -12.68 -6.58 18.57
CA TYR A 179 -11.52 -7.32 19.10
C TYR A 179 -11.63 -7.63 20.60
N ARG A 180 -12.46 -6.87 21.34
CA ARG A 180 -12.74 -7.10 22.77
C ARG A 180 -13.94 -8.00 23.01
N SER A 181 -14.60 -8.46 21.94
CA SER A 181 -15.77 -9.35 22.06
C SER A 181 -15.39 -10.71 22.61
N TYR A 182 -16.24 -11.27 23.46
CA TYR A 182 -16.04 -12.63 24.02
C TYR A 182 -15.80 -13.68 22.92
N ALA A 183 -16.58 -13.65 21.83
CA ALA A 183 -16.44 -14.59 20.73
C ALA A 183 -15.08 -14.50 20.00
N PHE A 184 -14.46 -13.30 19.95
CA PHE A 184 -13.13 -13.16 19.40
C PHE A 184 -12.06 -13.74 20.35
N GLN A 185 -12.16 -13.47 21.66
CA GLN A 185 -11.26 -14.03 22.66
C GLN A 185 -11.38 -15.55 22.72
N GLU A 186 -12.59 -16.10 22.73
CA GLU A 186 -12.85 -17.54 22.70
C GLU A 186 -12.21 -18.21 21.48
N PHE A 187 -12.29 -17.58 20.32
CA PHE A 187 -11.60 -18.07 19.12
C PHE A 187 -10.09 -18.11 19.31
N LEU A 188 -9.47 -17.04 19.81
CA LEU A 188 -8.04 -16.97 20.03
C LEU A 188 -7.56 -18.02 21.04
N ASP A 189 -8.27 -18.17 22.16
CA ASP A 189 -7.99 -19.14 23.22
C ASP A 189 -8.05 -20.57 22.67
N LYS A 190 -9.09 -20.87 21.86
CA LYS A 190 -9.24 -22.20 21.21
C LYS A 190 -8.04 -22.59 20.37
N TYR A 191 -7.40 -21.64 19.70
CA TYR A 191 -6.25 -21.89 18.81
C TYR A 191 -4.89 -21.53 19.45
N GLY A 192 -4.88 -21.18 20.72
CA GLY A 192 -3.65 -20.84 21.46
C GLY A 192 -2.98 -19.55 20.96
N ILE A 193 -3.75 -18.61 20.41
CA ILE A 193 -3.25 -17.35 19.85
C ILE A 193 -3.26 -16.28 20.94
N ILE A 194 -2.10 -15.69 21.22
CA ILE A 194 -1.99 -14.62 22.20
C ILE A 194 -2.54 -13.31 21.61
N HIS A 195 -3.40 -12.61 22.36
CA HIS A 195 -3.91 -11.32 21.97
C HIS A 195 -3.12 -10.16 22.55
N SER A 196 -2.60 -9.29 21.71
CA SER A 196 -1.91 -8.04 22.05
C SER A 196 -2.72 -6.85 21.58
N MET A 197 -2.84 -5.80 22.38
CA MET A 197 -3.60 -4.60 22.03
C MET A 197 -2.74 -3.34 22.11
N SER A 198 -2.91 -2.43 21.13
CA SER A 198 -2.28 -1.10 21.15
C SER A 198 -2.69 -0.30 22.39
N GLU A 199 -1.84 0.59 22.86
CA GLU A 199 -2.21 1.51 23.91
C GLU A 199 -3.22 2.58 23.42
N PRO A 200 -4.10 3.12 24.29
CA PRO A 200 -5.04 4.15 23.91
C PRO A 200 -4.32 5.39 23.42
N GLY A 201 -4.76 5.90 22.26
CA GLY A 201 -4.21 7.15 21.71
C GLY A 201 -2.81 7.03 21.12
N THR A 202 -2.28 5.81 20.95
CA THR A 202 -0.97 5.56 20.31
C THR A 202 -1.11 4.91 18.93
N PRO A 203 -1.44 5.68 17.87
CA PRO A 203 -1.55 5.15 16.50
C PRO A 203 -0.26 4.47 16.01
N VAL A 204 0.88 4.86 16.58
CA VAL A 204 2.19 4.32 16.22
C VAL A 204 2.27 2.81 16.50
N ASP A 205 1.54 2.31 17.49
CA ASP A 205 1.56 0.89 17.88
C ASP A 205 0.96 -0.02 16.81
N ASN A 206 0.09 0.52 15.93
CA ASN A 206 -0.49 -0.21 14.79
C ASN A 206 -0.08 0.39 13.43
N ALA A 207 1.09 1.04 13.36
CA ALA A 207 1.57 1.79 12.19
C ALA A 207 1.64 0.97 10.90
N VAL A 208 1.86 -0.33 10.99
CA VAL A 208 1.99 -1.22 9.82
C VAL A 208 0.65 -1.36 9.11
N VAL A 209 -0.42 -1.74 9.82
CA VAL A 209 -1.75 -1.90 9.21
C VAL A 209 -2.34 -0.54 8.81
N GLU A 210 -2.06 0.53 9.55
CA GLU A 210 -2.45 1.88 9.13
C GLU A 210 -1.79 2.30 7.81
N SER A 211 -0.49 2.02 7.64
CA SER A 211 0.24 2.29 6.41
C SER A 211 -0.31 1.45 5.24
N TYR A 212 -0.68 0.20 5.51
CA TYR A 212 -1.34 -0.67 4.55
C TYR A 212 -2.72 -0.12 4.14
N HIS A 213 -3.59 0.21 5.09
CA HIS A 213 -4.90 0.81 4.80
C HIS A 213 -4.78 2.15 4.07
N ARG A 214 -3.79 2.95 4.40
CA ARG A 214 -3.48 4.18 3.66
C ARG A 214 -3.12 3.89 2.21
N SER A 215 -2.37 2.83 1.95
CA SER A 215 -2.01 2.43 0.59
C SER A 215 -3.23 2.00 -0.22
N ILE A 216 -4.06 1.09 0.28
CA ILE A 216 -5.27 0.64 -0.42
C ILE A 216 -6.28 1.77 -0.62
N LYS A 217 -6.45 2.64 0.38
CA LYS A 217 -7.33 3.82 0.25
C LYS A 217 -6.88 4.75 -0.87
N ARG A 218 -5.58 5.04 -0.97
CA ARG A 218 -5.03 5.96 -1.97
C ARG A 218 -4.97 5.35 -3.37
N GLU A 219 -4.56 4.10 -3.46
CA GLU A 219 -4.28 3.44 -4.73
C GLU A 219 -5.53 2.84 -5.38
N LEU A 220 -6.54 2.46 -4.59
CA LEU A 220 -7.75 1.79 -5.07
C LEU A 220 -9.04 2.52 -4.68
N ILE A 221 -9.29 2.72 -3.37
CA ILE A 221 -10.62 3.09 -2.88
C ILE A 221 -11.00 4.50 -3.33
N TYR A 222 -10.20 5.51 -3.04
CA TYR A 222 -10.55 6.90 -3.36
C TYR A 222 -10.71 7.17 -4.86
N PRO A 223 -9.86 6.61 -5.77
CA PRO A 223 -10.09 6.74 -7.19
C PRO A 223 -11.38 6.08 -7.70
N ASN A 224 -11.91 5.11 -6.97
CA ASN A 224 -13.08 4.31 -7.35
C ASN A 224 -14.30 4.52 -6.44
N LYS A 225 -14.34 5.56 -5.60
CA LYS A 225 -15.44 5.83 -4.65
C LYS A 225 -16.83 5.97 -5.28
N HIS A 226 -16.89 6.19 -6.60
CA HIS A 226 -18.12 6.29 -7.40
C HIS A 226 -18.71 4.93 -7.76
N LYS A 227 -18.01 3.83 -7.50
CA LYS A 227 -18.46 2.47 -7.77
C LYS A 227 -19.39 1.95 -6.69
N THR A 228 -20.25 1.01 -7.08
CA THR A 228 -21.14 0.29 -6.17
C THR A 228 -20.38 -0.64 -5.23
N LYS A 229 -21.03 -1.09 -4.16
CA LYS A 229 -20.46 -2.08 -3.22
C LYS A 229 -20.04 -3.36 -3.92
N ALA A 230 -20.85 -3.86 -4.87
CA ALA A 230 -20.54 -5.07 -5.62
C ALA A 230 -19.25 -4.91 -6.46
N GLU A 231 -19.16 -3.85 -7.24
CA GLU A 231 -17.96 -3.54 -8.04
C GLU A 231 -16.72 -3.33 -7.16
N MET A 232 -16.89 -2.62 -6.03
CA MET A 232 -15.79 -2.33 -5.12
C MET A 232 -15.25 -3.61 -4.45
N LYS A 233 -16.12 -4.57 -4.08
CA LYS A 233 -15.70 -5.88 -3.56
C LYS A 233 -14.78 -6.60 -4.53
N VAL A 234 -15.16 -6.69 -5.81
CA VAL A 234 -14.34 -7.33 -6.85
C VAL A 234 -12.96 -6.67 -6.96
N LEU A 235 -12.93 -5.34 -6.98
CA LEU A 235 -11.68 -4.58 -7.08
C LEU A 235 -10.77 -4.76 -5.86
N ILE A 236 -11.36 -4.88 -4.66
CA ILE A 236 -10.60 -5.09 -3.43
C ILE A 236 -10.03 -6.50 -3.42
N ILE A 237 -10.80 -7.51 -3.77
CA ILE A 237 -10.34 -8.90 -3.84
C ILE A 237 -9.14 -8.99 -4.81
N ASP A 238 -9.28 -8.52 -6.06
CA ASP A 238 -8.19 -8.49 -7.04
C ASP A 238 -6.94 -7.76 -6.50
N TYR A 239 -7.16 -6.61 -5.84
CA TYR A 239 -6.05 -5.84 -5.28
C TYR A 239 -5.32 -6.59 -4.17
N LEU A 240 -6.04 -7.24 -3.26
CA LEU A 240 -5.47 -7.91 -2.09
C LEU A 240 -4.82 -9.25 -2.43
N THR A 241 -5.46 -10.03 -3.30
CA THR A 241 -5.00 -11.40 -3.59
C THR A 241 -3.92 -11.46 -4.66
N ASP A 242 -3.91 -10.52 -5.61
CA ASP A 242 -2.94 -10.52 -6.71
C ASP A 242 -2.05 -9.28 -6.71
N TYR A 243 -2.64 -8.08 -6.91
CA TYR A 243 -1.83 -6.89 -7.17
C TYR A 243 -0.91 -6.52 -6.00
N TYR A 244 -1.44 -6.46 -4.77
CA TYR A 244 -0.67 -6.06 -3.59
C TYR A 244 0.43 -7.05 -3.26
N VAL A 245 0.15 -8.34 -3.37
CA VAL A 245 1.06 -9.42 -2.98
C VAL A 245 2.12 -9.68 -4.05
N ASN A 246 1.71 -9.78 -5.32
CA ASN A 246 2.56 -10.31 -6.39
C ASN A 246 3.16 -9.23 -7.30
N LYS A 247 2.56 -8.02 -7.37
CA LYS A 247 2.94 -7.01 -8.38
C LYS A 247 3.39 -5.68 -7.77
N ARG A 248 2.89 -5.36 -6.57
CA ARG A 248 3.17 -4.07 -5.94
C ARG A 248 4.48 -4.10 -5.17
N ILE A 249 5.46 -3.33 -5.61
CA ILE A 249 6.69 -3.12 -4.84
C ILE A 249 6.37 -2.42 -3.51
N HIS A 250 6.77 -3.05 -2.40
CA HIS A 250 6.74 -2.47 -1.07
C HIS A 250 8.05 -1.72 -0.81
N THR A 251 7.98 -0.39 -0.66
CA THR A 251 9.18 0.47 -0.60
C THR A 251 10.13 0.17 0.55
N LYS A 252 9.66 -0.39 1.68
CA LYS A 252 10.51 -0.81 2.80
C LYS A 252 11.26 -2.12 2.48
N LEU A 253 10.63 -3.00 1.70
CA LEU A 253 11.19 -4.30 1.32
C LEU A 253 12.03 -4.21 0.03
N ASN A 254 11.87 -3.15 -0.76
CA ASN A 254 12.44 -2.96 -2.10
C ASN A 254 12.04 -4.05 -3.13
N MET A 255 11.02 -4.82 -2.81
CA MET A 255 10.47 -5.91 -3.63
C MET A 255 8.98 -6.10 -3.34
N THR A 256 8.32 -7.02 -4.06
CA THR A 256 6.95 -7.38 -3.72
C THR A 256 6.92 -8.20 -2.43
N PRO A 257 5.80 -8.20 -1.68
CA PRO A 257 5.64 -9.04 -0.50
C PRO A 257 5.89 -10.53 -0.77
N ARG A 258 5.52 -11.02 -1.96
CA ARG A 258 5.75 -12.43 -2.37
C ARG A 258 7.22 -12.73 -2.62
N GLU A 259 7.93 -11.85 -3.33
CA GLU A 259 9.38 -11.99 -3.53
C GLU A 259 10.11 -12.01 -2.18
N PHE A 260 9.70 -11.14 -1.25
CA PHE A 260 10.28 -11.10 0.08
C PHE A 260 10.00 -12.37 0.89
N GLU A 261 8.76 -12.89 0.84
CA GLU A 261 8.43 -14.17 1.49
C GLU A 261 9.28 -15.32 0.91
N ALA A 262 9.49 -15.34 -0.40
CA ALA A 262 10.34 -16.37 -1.04
C ALA A 262 11.79 -16.28 -0.57
N SER A 263 12.37 -15.07 -0.50
CA SER A 263 13.75 -14.86 -0.05
C SER A 263 14.01 -15.22 1.41
N LEU A 264 12.96 -15.34 2.25
CA LEU A 264 13.08 -15.79 3.65
C LEU A 264 12.99 -17.31 3.79
N LYS A 265 12.59 -18.03 2.74
CA LYS A 265 12.46 -19.50 2.72
C LYS A 265 13.67 -20.20 2.10
N GLU A 266 14.55 -19.43 1.44
CA GLU A 266 15.84 -19.85 0.93
C GLU A 266 16.92 -19.83 2.03
#